data_ba1cc5bf4fa0f70f26fdd31fbe371c77
#
_entry.id   ba1cc5bf4fa0f70f26fdd31fbe371c77
#
_cell.length_a   1.000
_cell.length_b   1.000
_cell.length_c   1.000
_cell.angle_alpha   90.00
_cell.angle_beta   90.00
_cell.angle_gamma   90.00
#
_symmetry.space_group_name_H-M   'P 1'
#
loop_
_entity.id
_entity.type
_entity.pdbx_description
1 polymer ?
#
loop_
_entity_poly.entity_id
_entity_poly.type
_entity_poly.pdbx_seq_one_letter_code
_entity_poly.pdbx_strand_id
1 'polypeptide(L)'
;FLKHPATGQVVIVTAPDRREAAEGALGELHKDPRVVIVDGGARRQDSVLAGLEAASNSGLPLVAVHDAARPFVPQQVIASLVAAIQDGAAAALPVLPVVDTLKQIDSERVTSTTDRNALGRAQTPQMFRLPDLLTRHLGHPADREITDDVRLYEEDGSLIAAVPGDDRLMKLTTSSDFAMLSSLIAGTGEFDMPHEPPPIDIR
;
A
#
# COMPACT_ATOMS: atom_id res chain seq x y z
N PHE A 1 11.46 0.08 2.65
CA PHE A 1 11.67 0.13 1.19
C PHE A 1 13.12 0.39 0.82
N LEU A 2 13.76 1.48 1.25
CA LEU A 2 15.12 1.88 0.83
C LEU A 2 16.21 0.81 1.02
N LYS A 3 15.99 -0.15 1.92
CA LYS A 3 16.91 -1.29 2.14
C LYS A 3 16.74 -2.40 1.09
N HIS A 4 15.66 -2.42 0.33
CA HIS A 4 15.44 -3.46 -0.67
C HIS A 4 16.19 -3.13 -1.97
N PRO A 5 16.96 -4.07 -2.56
CA PRO A 5 17.81 -3.79 -3.72
C PRO A 5 17.03 -3.37 -4.99
N ALA A 6 15.77 -3.78 -5.12
CA ALA A 6 14.91 -3.35 -6.22
C ALA A 6 14.34 -1.93 -6.05
N THR A 7 14.57 -1.26 -4.92
CA THR A 7 14.02 0.09 -4.68
C THR A 7 15.00 1.15 -5.18
N GLY A 8 14.69 1.75 -6.32
CA GLY A 8 15.45 2.86 -6.89
C GLY A 8 14.99 4.24 -6.41
N GLN A 9 13.70 4.39 -6.06
CA GLN A 9 13.13 5.64 -5.56
C GLN A 9 11.98 5.37 -4.57
N VAL A 10 11.76 6.28 -3.64
CA VAL A 10 10.61 6.33 -2.75
C VAL A 10 9.96 7.71 -2.88
N VAL A 11 8.72 7.74 -3.36
CA VAL A 11 7.92 8.96 -3.45
C VAL A 11 6.94 8.98 -2.27
N ILE A 12 7.06 9.97 -1.42
CA ILE A 12 6.16 10.19 -0.28
C ILE A 12 5.15 11.24 -0.66
N VAL A 13 3.88 10.86 -0.69
CA VAL A 13 2.78 11.77 -0.99
C VAL A 13 2.11 12.15 0.32
N THR A 14 2.06 13.43 0.61
CA THR A 14 1.50 13.98 1.85
C THR A 14 0.59 15.17 1.57
N ALA A 15 -0.31 15.50 2.49
CA ALA A 15 -1.06 16.73 2.40
C ALA A 15 -0.10 17.92 2.50
N PRO A 16 -0.33 19.04 1.76
CA PRO A 16 0.59 20.16 1.72
C PRO A 16 0.90 20.76 3.11
N ASP A 17 -0.10 20.81 3.99
CA ASP A 17 0.02 21.28 5.38
C ASP A 17 0.75 20.29 6.32
N ARG A 18 1.03 19.08 5.87
CA ARG A 18 1.75 18.03 6.61
C ARG A 18 3.18 17.78 6.11
N ARG A 19 3.64 18.53 5.10
CA ARG A 19 4.98 18.32 4.50
C ARG A 19 6.10 18.43 5.54
N GLU A 20 6.10 19.49 6.36
CA GLU A 20 7.12 19.68 7.40
C GLU A 20 7.12 18.54 8.42
N ALA A 21 5.93 18.07 8.82
CA ALA A 21 5.80 16.94 9.71
C ALA A 21 6.33 15.63 9.10
N ALA A 22 6.11 15.41 7.79
CA ALA A 22 6.64 14.26 7.07
C ALA A 22 8.18 14.32 6.97
N GLU A 23 8.75 15.47 6.66
CA GLU A 23 10.21 15.69 6.65
C GLU A 23 10.82 15.43 8.03
N GLY A 24 10.18 15.95 9.09
CA GLY A 24 10.60 15.72 10.47
C GLY A 24 10.55 14.23 10.87
N ALA A 25 9.51 13.52 10.47
CA ALA A 25 9.37 12.09 10.73
C ALA A 25 10.41 11.24 9.99
N LEU A 26 10.83 11.66 8.80
CA LEU A 26 11.88 10.99 8.03
C LEU A 26 13.28 11.20 8.62
N GLY A 27 13.50 12.25 9.42
CA GLY A 27 14.81 12.59 9.94
C GLY A 27 15.85 12.68 8.81
N GLU A 28 17.02 12.04 8.96
CA GLU A 28 18.07 12.07 7.93
C GLU A 28 17.66 11.40 6.60
N LEU A 29 16.64 10.55 6.58
CA LEU A 29 16.21 9.87 5.35
C LEU A 29 15.64 10.84 4.31
N HIS A 30 15.13 12.02 4.72
CA HIS A 30 14.66 13.02 3.75
C HIS A 30 15.77 13.58 2.85
N LYS A 31 17.05 13.40 3.26
CA LYS A 31 18.25 13.82 2.49
C LYS A 31 18.74 12.74 1.51
N ASP A 32 18.18 11.50 1.59
CA ASP A 32 18.54 10.46 0.63
C ASP A 32 18.04 10.89 -0.76
N PRO A 33 18.90 10.94 -1.79
CA PRO A 33 18.52 11.40 -3.13
C PRO A 33 17.43 10.53 -3.79
N ARG A 34 17.18 9.35 -3.26
CA ARG A 34 16.09 8.48 -3.71
C ARG A 34 14.74 8.85 -3.10
N VAL A 35 14.71 9.71 -2.08
CA VAL A 35 13.46 10.12 -1.41
C VAL A 35 12.96 11.42 -2.01
N VAL A 36 11.73 11.40 -2.49
CA VAL A 36 11.03 12.57 -3.06
C VAL A 36 9.73 12.77 -2.29
N ILE A 37 9.46 13.98 -1.86
CA ILE A 37 8.20 14.34 -1.18
C ILE A 37 7.39 15.22 -2.11
N VAL A 38 6.13 14.84 -2.35
CA VAL A 38 5.20 15.57 -3.20
C VAL A 38 3.88 15.83 -2.49
N ASP A 39 3.19 16.87 -2.92
CA ASP A 39 1.87 17.21 -2.39
C ASP A 39 0.81 16.29 -2.99
N GLY A 40 -0.04 15.75 -2.14
CA GLY A 40 -1.19 14.95 -2.53
C GLY A 40 -2.38 15.81 -2.92
N GLY A 41 -3.39 15.15 -3.49
CA GLY A 41 -4.67 15.77 -3.84
C GLY A 41 -5.74 15.60 -2.76
N ALA A 42 -6.97 16.01 -3.11
CA ALA A 42 -8.11 15.96 -2.20
C ALA A 42 -8.60 14.54 -1.90
N ARG A 43 -8.39 13.61 -2.84
CA ARG A 43 -8.81 12.20 -2.73
C ARG A 43 -7.59 11.30 -2.79
N ARG A 44 -7.75 10.03 -2.33
CA ARG A 44 -6.70 9.01 -2.43
C ARG A 44 -6.16 8.89 -3.87
N GLN A 45 -7.05 8.78 -4.85
CA GLN A 45 -6.67 8.63 -6.26
C GLN A 45 -5.88 9.83 -6.82
N ASP A 46 -6.22 11.05 -6.40
CA ASP A 46 -5.50 12.26 -6.81
C ASP A 46 -4.08 12.27 -6.22
N SER A 47 -3.94 11.79 -4.98
CA SER A 47 -2.65 11.62 -4.32
C SER A 47 -1.80 10.54 -4.98
N VAL A 48 -2.41 9.40 -5.35
CA VAL A 48 -1.71 8.35 -6.09
C VAL A 48 -1.23 8.87 -7.44
N LEU A 49 -2.07 9.58 -8.18
CA LEU A 49 -1.70 10.18 -9.47
C LEU A 49 -0.50 11.13 -9.33
N ALA A 50 -0.52 12.04 -8.34
CA ALA A 50 0.62 12.94 -8.08
C ALA A 50 1.91 12.17 -7.80
N GLY A 51 1.82 11.08 -7.04
CA GLY A 51 2.94 10.18 -6.78
C GLY A 51 3.47 9.48 -8.04
N LEU A 52 2.56 9.02 -8.91
CA LEU A 52 2.91 8.37 -10.18
C LEU A 52 3.58 9.34 -11.17
N GLU A 53 3.07 10.57 -11.27
CA GLU A 53 3.67 11.62 -12.09
C GLU A 53 5.10 11.95 -11.63
N ALA A 54 5.32 12.07 -10.32
CA ALA A 54 6.65 12.28 -9.77
C ALA A 54 7.59 11.08 -10.04
N ALA A 55 7.08 9.85 -9.85
CA ALA A 55 7.84 8.62 -10.09
C ALA A 55 8.19 8.43 -11.58
N SER A 56 7.35 8.92 -12.52
CA SER A 56 7.58 8.76 -13.97
C SER A 56 8.89 9.38 -14.45
N ASN A 57 9.38 10.41 -13.74
CA ASN A 57 10.64 11.06 -14.06
C ASN A 57 11.88 10.22 -13.69
N SER A 58 11.72 9.14 -12.94
CA SER A 58 12.81 8.28 -12.50
C SER A 58 13.33 7.33 -13.60
N GLY A 59 12.53 7.07 -14.63
CA GLY A 59 12.80 6.05 -15.65
C GLY A 59 12.70 4.61 -15.14
N LEU A 60 12.23 4.38 -13.92
CA LEU A 60 12.04 3.04 -13.35
C LEU A 60 10.80 2.36 -13.97
N PRO A 61 10.88 1.05 -14.29
CA PRO A 61 9.80 0.37 -14.99
C PRO A 61 8.62 -0.04 -14.11
N LEU A 62 8.84 -0.18 -12.81
CA LEU A 62 7.85 -0.68 -11.86
C LEU A 62 7.54 0.37 -10.79
N VAL A 63 6.31 0.33 -10.29
CA VAL A 63 5.85 1.13 -9.16
C VAL A 63 5.11 0.25 -8.17
N ALA A 64 5.30 0.52 -6.88
CA ALA A 64 4.54 -0.07 -5.80
C ALA A 64 3.76 1.03 -5.08
N VAL A 65 2.43 0.96 -5.10
CA VAL A 65 1.56 1.85 -4.33
C VAL A 65 1.36 1.26 -2.94
N HIS A 66 1.63 2.06 -1.90
CA HIS A 66 1.64 1.57 -0.53
C HIS A 66 0.94 2.53 0.45
N ASP A 67 0.15 1.95 1.34
CA ASP A 67 -0.48 2.67 2.46
C ASP A 67 0.58 2.98 3.54
N ALA A 68 0.87 4.26 3.82
CA ALA A 68 1.79 4.66 4.89
C ALA A 68 1.36 4.14 6.28
N ALA A 69 0.06 3.87 6.48
CA ALA A 69 -0.47 3.25 7.68
C ALA A 69 -0.07 1.77 7.88
N ARG A 70 0.71 1.17 6.98
CA ARG A 70 1.34 -0.15 7.10
C ARG A 70 2.85 0.00 7.22
N PRO A 71 3.37 0.33 8.40
CA PRO A 71 4.77 0.78 8.53
C PRO A 71 5.80 -0.32 8.32
N PHE A 72 5.44 -1.59 8.50
CA PHE A 72 6.36 -2.71 8.32
C PHE A 72 6.09 -3.45 7.02
N VAL A 73 7.06 -3.46 6.11
CA VAL A 73 6.99 -4.17 4.83
C VAL A 73 8.10 -5.21 4.77
N PRO A 74 7.78 -6.51 4.90
CA PRO A 74 8.77 -7.56 4.79
C PRO A 74 9.44 -7.58 3.42
N GLN A 75 10.76 -7.71 3.38
CA GLN A 75 11.54 -7.70 2.13
C GLN A 75 11.09 -8.81 1.16
N GLN A 76 10.70 -9.97 1.72
CA GLN A 76 10.20 -11.10 0.92
C GLN A 76 8.91 -10.76 0.15
N VAL A 77 8.03 -9.93 0.73
CA VAL A 77 6.79 -9.52 0.04
C VAL A 77 7.13 -8.68 -1.19
N ILE A 78 8.08 -7.74 -1.07
CA ILE A 78 8.53 -6.93 -2.21
C ILE A 78 9.12 -7.83 -3.29
N ALA A 79 9.97 -8.79 -2.92
CA ALA A 79 10.58 -9.74 -3.85
C ALA A 79 9.51 -10.57 -4.60
N SER A 80 8.50 -11.08 -3.87
CA SER A 80 7.40 -11.85 -4.48
C SER A 80 6.56 -11.03 -5.46
N LEU A 81 6.31 -9.76 -5.14
CA LEU A 81 5.59 -8.84 -6.03
C LEU A 81 6.38 -8.57 -7.31
N VAL A 82 7.70 -8.30 -7.19
CA VAL A 82 8.57 -8.10 -8.36
C VAL A 82 8.56 -9.34 -9.25
N ALA A 83 8.73 -10.53 -8.68
CA ALA A 83 8.71 -11.78 -9.41
C ALA A 83 7.38 -11.98 -10.16
N ALA A 84 6.24 -11.75 -9.52
CA ALA A 84 4.92 -11.90 -10.15
C ALA A 84 4.75 -11.01 -11.39
N ILE A 85 5.23 -9.74 -11.33
CA ILE A 85 5.19 -8.85 -12.50
C ILE A 85 6.17 -9.30 -13.60
N GLN A 86 7.35 -9.81 -13.21
CA GLN A 86 8.32 -10.37 -14.18
C GLN A 86 7.79 -11.63 -14.87
N ASP A 87 7.01 -12.45 -14.17
CA ASP A 87 6.35 -13.65 -14.67
C ASP A 87 5.11 -13.35 -15.54
N GLY A 88 4.82 -12.07 -15.78
CA GLY A 88 3.82 -11.64 -16.76
C GLY A 88 2.51 -11.10 -16.15
N ALA A 89 2.35 -11.03 -14.84
CA ALA A 89 1.19 -10.37 -14.27
C ALA A 89 1.16 -8.86 -14.63
N ALA A 90 -0.03 -8.32 -14.84
CA ALA A 90 -0.23 -6.89 -15.08
C ALA A 90 -0.21 -6.10 -13.75
N ALA A 91 -0.72 -6.72 -12.69
CA ALA A 91 -0.70 -6.21 -11.34
C ALA A 91 -0.42 -7.35 -10.35
N ALA A 92 0.12 -7.02 -9.16
CA ALA A 92 0.33 -7.99 -8.10
C ALA A 92 0.07 -7.34 -6.73
N LEU A 93 -0.54 -8.10 -5.82
CA LEU A 93 -0.82 -7.65 -4.45
C LEU A 93 -0.65 -8.76 -3.43
N PRO A 94 -0.24 -8.43 -2.18
CA PRO A 94 -0.22 -9.41 -1.10
C PRO A 94 -1.64 -9.70 -0.61
N VAL A 95 -1.94 -10.96 -0.37
CA VAL A 95 -3.27 -11.39 0.08
C VAL A 95 -3.13 -12.36 1.25
N LEU A 96 -3.90 -12.12 2.31
CA LEU A 96 -4.08 -13.06 3.42
C LEU A 96 -5.42 -13.78 3.30
N PRO A 97 -5.51 -15.05 3.71
CA PRO A 97 -6.78 -15.75 3.76
C PRO A 97 -7.73 -15.10 4.77
N VAL A 98 -9.02 -15.23 4.54
CA VAL A 98 -10.05 -14.86 5.52
C VAL A 98 -10.26 -16.05 6.46
N VAL A 99 -9.88 -15.87 7.73
CA VAL A 99 -9.98 -16.93 8.76
C VAL A 99 -11.33 -16.93 9.49
N ASP A 100 -11.99 -15.77 9.60
CA ASP A 100 -13.27 -15.63 10.26
C ASP A 100 -14.44 -16.02 9.35
N THR A 101 -15.57 -16.40 9.96
CA THR A 101 -16.82 -16.60 9.22
C THR A 101 -17.43 -15.25 8.88
N LEU A 102 -17.57 -14.94 7.58
CA LEU A 102 -18.16 -13.70 7.11
C LEU A 102 -19.69 -13.80 7.06
N LYS A 103 -20.37 -12.78 7.57
CA LYS A 103 -21.82 -12.65 7.56
C LYS A 103 -22.23 -11.45 6.70
N GLN A 104 -23.24 -11.62 5.87
CA GLN A 104 -23.93 -10.48 5.29
C GLN A 104 -24.88 -9.90 6.32
N ILE A 105 -24.91 -8.59 6.42
CA ILE A 105 -25.72 -7.85 7.39
C ILE A 105 -26.57 -6.85 6.63
N ASP A 106 -27.87 -6.86 6.94
CA ASP A 106 -28.81 -5.81 6.53
C ASP A 106 -29.34 -5.13 7.79
N SER A 107 -28.99 -3.84 7.94
CA SER A 107 -29.25 -3.09 9.17
C SER A 107 -28.65 -3.79 10.40
N GLU A 108 -29.46 -4.34 11.29
CA GLU A 108 -29.04 -5.05 12.52
C GLU A 108 -29.20 -6.58 12.41
N ARG A 109 -29.53 -7.11 11.23
CA ARG A 109 -29.85 -8.53 11.04
C ARG A 109 -28.79 -9.23 10.21
N VAL A 110 -28.37 -10.39 10.68
CA VAL A 110 -27.58 -11.31 9.86
C VAL A 110 -28.50 -11.99 8.85
N THR A 111 -28.21 -11.82 7.56
CA THR A 111 -29.03 -12.35 6.46
C THR A 111 -28.48 -13.64 5.87
N SER A 112 -27.15 -13.76 5.77
CA SER A 112 -26.53 -14.96 5.21
C SER A 112 -25.07 -15.13 5.69
N THR A 113 -24.50 -16.29 5.36
CA THR A 113 -23.05 -16.55 5.48
C THR A 113 -22.41 -16.50 4.11
N THR A 114 -21.34 -15.74 3.96
CA THR A 114 -20.55 -15.67 2.72
C THR A 114 -19.48 -16.76 2.74
N ASP A 115 -19.34 -17.49 1.62
CA ASP A 115 -18.24 -18.44 1.48
C ASP A 115 -16.89 -17.67 1.44
N ARG A 116 -16.04 -17.96 2.41
CA ARG A 116 -14.73 -17.31 2.55
C ARG A 116 -13.62 -17.93 1.71
N ASN A 117 -13.82 -19.12 1.16
CA ASN A 117 -12.78 -19.86 0.44
C ASN A 117 -12.33 -19.14 -0.84
N ALA A 118 -13.19 -18.31 -1.42
CA ALA A 118 -12.88 -17.49 -2.58
C ALA A 118 -12.53 -16.03 -2.23
N LEU A 119 -12.35 -15.71 -0.94
CA LEU A 119 -12.10 -14.36 -0.47
C LEU A 119 -10.70 -14.24 0.12
N GLY A 120 -10.07 -13.08 -0.12
CA GLY A 120 -8.79 -12.71 0.44
C GLY A 120 -8.79 -11.31 1.03
N ARG A 121 -8.00 -11.09 2.05
CA ARG A 121 -7.76 -9.75 2.61
C ARG A 121 -6.60 -9.12 1.85
N ALA A 122 -6.91 -8.17 0.98
CA ALA A 122 -5.91 -7.43 0.20
C ALA A 122 -5.05 -6.56 1.11
N GLN A 123 -3.75 -6.55 0.84
CA GLN A 123 -2.78 -5.70 1.51
C GLN A 123 -2.04 -4.83 0.49
N THR A 124 -1.19 -3.93 0.97
CA THR A 124 -0.25 -3.16 0.17
C THR A 124 1.18 -3.44 0.67
N PRO A 125 2.22 -3.30 -0.18
CA PRO A 125 2.26 -2.62 -1.47
C PRO A 125 1.57 -3.40 -2.59
N GLN A 126 0.92 -2.68 -3.51
CA GLN A 126 0.39 -3.22 -4.77
C GLN A 126 1.34 -2.81 -5.89
N MET A 127 1.77 -3.76 -6.71
CA MET A 127 2.82 -3.55 -7.71
C MET A 127 2.29 -3.61 -9.13
N PHE A 128 2.83 -2.73 -9.98
CA PHE A 128 2.40 -2.51 -11.35
C PHE A 128 3.57 -2.11 -12.24
N ARG A 129 3.38 -2.15 -13.56
CA ARG A 129 4.24 -1.40 -14.49
C ARG A 129 3.89 0.08 -14.42
N LEU A 130 4.87 0.94 -14.13
CA LEU A 130 4.63 2.37 -13.91
C LEU A 130 3.93 3.06 -15.09
N PRO A 131 4.33 2.90 -16.36
CA PRO A 131 3.65 3.56 -17.49
C PRO A 131 2.19 3.11 -17.63
N ASP A 132 1.90 1.83 -17.37
CA ASP A 132 0.54 1.30 -17.50
C ASP A 132 -0.38 1.84 -16.40
N LEU A 133 0.04 1.79 -15.13
CA LEU A 133 -0.75 2.34 -14.04
C LEU A 133 -1.00 3.84 -14.21
N LEU A 134 0.01 4.61 -14.61
CA LEU A 134 -0.13 6.05 -14.87
C LEU A 134 -1.18 6.30 -15.98
N THR A 135 -1.12 5.55 -17.08
CA THR A 135 -2.10 5.66 -18.17
C THR A 135 -3.51 5.35 -17.70
N ARG A 136 -3.69 4.32 -16.88
CA ARG A 136 -5.00 3.95 -16.30
C ARG A 136 -5.55 5.03 -15.37
N HIS A 137 -4.72 5.62 -14.52
CA HIS A 137 -5.13 6.73 -13.67
C HIS A 137 -5.54 7.97 -14.48
N LEU A 138 -4.77 8.33 -15.51
CA LEU A 138 -5.09 9.48 -16.39
C LEU A 138 -6.38 9.25 -17.19
N GLY A 139 -6.67 8.01 -17.59
CA GLY A 139 -7.88 7.64 -18.31
C GLY A 139 -9.10 7.39 -17.46
N HIS A 140 -8.95 7.31 -16.12
CA HIS A 140 -10.05 6.99 -15.22
C HIS A 140 -11.00 8.19 -15.04
N PRO A 141 -12.34 7.98 -15.15
CA PRO A 141 -13.30 9.05 -14.96
C PRO A 141 -13.19 9.70 -13.57
N ALA A 142 -13.12 11.02 -13.53
CA ALA A 142 -12.90 11.76 -12.29
C ALA A 142 -14.05 11.62 -11.27
N ASP A 143 -15.25 11.27 -11.71
CA ASP A 143 -16.43 11.06 -10.88
C ASP A 143 -16.53 9.66 -10.26
N ARG A 144 -15.66 8.73 -10.66
CA ARG A 144 -15.58 7.39 -10.07
C ARG A 144 -14.45 7.31 -9.03
N GLU A 145 -14.77 6.76 -7.87
CA GLU A 145 -13.79 6.56 -6.81
C GLU A 145 -12.99 5.27 -7.04
N ILE A 146 -11.67 5.37 -6.87
CA ILE A 146 -10.75 4.23 -6.86
C ILE A 146 -10.40 3.92 -5.40
N THR A 147 -10.97 2.85 -4.87
CA THR A 147 -10.71 2.40 -3.49
C THR A 147 -9.35 1.71 -3.37
N ASP A 148 -8.89 1.08 -4.47
CA ASP A 148 -7.67 0.28 -4.54
C ASP A 148 -7.21 0.28 -6.02
N ASP A 149 -5.89 0.34 -6.27
CA ASP A 149 -5.37 0.57 -7.62
C ASP A 149 -5.46 -0.68 -8.50
N VAL A 150 -5.52 -1.88 -7.90
CA VAL A 150 -5.75 -3.15 -8.61
C VAL A 150 -7.09 -3.15 -9.33
N ARG A 151 -8.09 -2.43 -8.81
CA ARG A 151 -9.41 -2.33 -9.41
C ARG A 151 -9.38 -1.80 -10.85
N LEU A 152 -8.40 -0.98 -11.19
CA LEU A 152 -8.21 -0.49 -12.57
C LEU A 152 -7.86 -1.61 -13.57
N TYR A 153 -7.54 -2.81 -13.09
CA TYR A 153 -7.15 -3.98 -13.88
C TYR A 153 -8.21 -5.08 -13.88
N GLU A 154 -9.20 -5.01 -12.99
CA GLU A 154 -10.25 -6.03 -12.87
C GLU A 154 -11.22 -6.01 -14.05
N GLU A 155 -11.48 -4.82 -14.62
CA GLU A 155 -12.52 -4.63 -15.63
C GLU A 155 -12.12 -5.16 -17.01
N ASP A 156 -10.84 -5.27 -17.33
CA ASP A 156 -10.34 -5.68 -18.66
C ASP A 156 -9.81 -7.14 -18.70
N GLY A 157 -9.98 -7.89 -17.62
CA GLY A 157 -9.51 -9.28 -17.53
C GLY A 157 -8.00 -9.42 -17.45
N SER A 158 -7.28 -8.38 -17.06
CA SER A 158 -5.84 -8.44 -16.82
C SER A 158 -5.48 -9.50 -15.78
N LEU A 159 -4.34 -10.16 -15.95
CA LEU A 159 -3.82 -11.10 -14.96
C LEU A 159 -3.35 -10.33 -13.71
N ILE A 160 -4.06 -10.50 -12.61
CA ILE A 160 -3.72 -9.94 -11.31
C ILE A 160 -3.21 -11.08 -10.43
N ALA A 161 -1.96 -11.00 -10.01
CA ALA A 161 -1.35 -12.03 -9.18
C ALA A 161 -1.57 -11.74 -7.68
N ALA A 162 -2.14 -12.71 -6.97
CA ALA A 162 -2.17 -12.72 -5.52
C ALA A 162 -0.90 -13.41 -5.00
N VAL A 163 -0.03 -12.68 -4.32
CA VAL A 163 1.13 -13.25 -3.63
C VAL A 163 0.83 -13.46 -2.14
N PRO A 164 1.55 -14.34 -1.44
CA PRO A 164 1.36 -14.51 0.00
C PRO A 164 1.52 -13.17 0.75
N GLY A 165 0.52 -12.80 1.55
CA GLY A 165 0.56 -11.67 2.46
C GLY A 165 1.31 -11.99 3.75
N ASP A 166 1.43 -11.00 4.62
CA ASP A 166 2.10 -11.11 5.92
C ASP A 166 1.29 -10.35 6.98
N ASP A 167 1.12 -10.95 8.17
CA ASP A 167 0.37 -10.30 9.25
C ASP A 167 1.04 -9.01 9.74
N ARG A 168 2.36 -8.87 9.57
CA ARG A 168 3.10 -7.64 9.85
C ARG A 168 2.73 -6.46 8.92
N LEU A 169 2.11 -6.75 7.76
CA LEU A 169 1.52 -5.73 6.87
C LEU A 169 0.15 -5.25 7.36
N MET A 170 -0.19 -5.44 8.63
CA MET A 170 -1.43 -4.90 9.19
C MET A 170 -1.49 -3.38 9.05
N LYS A 171 -2.69 -2.85 8.82
CA LYS A 171 -2.94 -1.42 8.76
C LYS A 171 -3.18 -0.88 10.16
N LEU A 172 -2.41 0.12 10.56
CA LEU A 172 -2.59 0.79 11.84
C LEU A 172 -3.76 1.77 11.75
N THR A 173 -4.86 1.44 12.38
CA THR A 173 -6.07 2.26 12.45
C THR A 173 -6.44 2.65 13.87
N THR A 174 -5.92 1.92 14.85
CA THR A 174 -6.18 2.13 16.28
C THR A 174 -4.89 2.00 17.09
N SER A 175 -4.90 2.50 18.34
CA SER A 175 -3.76 2.32 19.27
C SER A 175 -3.50 0.85 19.59
N SER A 176 -4.53 -0.01 19.58
CA SER A 176 -4.38 -1.45 19.78
C SER A 176 -3.63 -2.12 18.61
N ASP A 177 -3.83 -1.65 17.36
CA ASP A 177 -3.09 -2.15 16.20
C ASP A 177 -1.58 -1.87 16.35
N PHE A 178 -1.23 -0.69 16.88
CA PHE A 178 0.16 -0.34 17.14
C PHE A 178 0.81 -1.28 18.17
N ALA A 179 0.13 -1.54 19.31
CA ALA A 179 0.64 -2.46 20.32
C ALA A 179 0.81 -3.88 19.76
N MET A 180 -0.15 -4.34 18.95
CA MET A 180 -0.10 -5.65 18.30
C MET A 180 1.07 -5.76 17.32
N LEU A 181 1.24 -4.76 16.43
CA LEU A 181 2.35 -4.74 15.48
C LEU A 181 3.70 -4.68 16.20
N SER A 182 3.84 -3.86 17.25
CA SER A 182 5.05 -3.78 18.04
C SER A 182 5.45 -5.14 18.62
N SER A 183 4.46 -5.92 19.09
CA SER A 183 4.69 -7.28 19.61
C SER A 183 5.12 -8.26 18.51
N LEU A 184 4.53 -8.15 17.30
CA LEU A 184 4.87 -9.02 16.17
C LEU A 184 6.31 -8.79 15.68
N ILE A 185 6.80 -7.56 15.69
CA ILE A 185 8.13 -7.23 15.16
C ILE A 185 9.24 -7.23 16.23
N ALA A 186 8.91 -7.11 17.52
CA ALA A 186 9.90 -7.13 18.61
C ALA A 186 10.76 -8.41 18.63
N GLY A 187 10.21 -9.54 18.15
CA GLY A 187 10.93 -10.81 18.05
C GLY A 187 11.84 -10.93 16.81
N THR A 188 11.76 -10.02 15.86
CA THR A 188 12.51 -10.13 14.59
C THR A 188 13.88 -9.45 14.63
N GLY A 189 14.14 -8.56 15.58
CA GLY A 189 15.36 -7.73 15.66
C GLY A 189 15.53 -6.74 14.49
N GLU A 190 14.52 -6.64 13.61
CA GLU A 190 14.61 -5.86 12.37
C GLU A 190 14.18 -4.40 12.54
N PHE A 191 13.55 -4.05 13.67
CA PHE A 191 12.97 -2.72 13.88
C PHE A 191 13.04 -2.25 15.33
N ASP A 192 13.55 -1.04 15.53
CA ASP A 192 13.41 -0.30 16.79
C ASP A 192 12.13 0.56 16.67
N MET A 193 11.04 0.13 17.34
CA MET A 193 9.76 0.82 17.29
C MET A 193 9.74 1.96 18.32
N PRO A 194 9.20 3.14 17.97
CA PRO A 194 8.99 4.20 18.96
C PRO A 194 8.08 3.70 20.08
N HIS A 195 8.40 4.08 21.31
CA HIS A 195 7.68 3.64 22.53
C HIS A 195 6.24 4.17 22.66
N GLU A 196 5.90 5.19 21.87
CA GLU A 196 4.54 5.75 21.84
C GLU A 196 4.05 5.88 20.38
N PRO A 197 2.79 5.48 20.11
CA PRO A 197 2.22 5.70 18.80
C PRO A 197 2.06 7.20 18.54
N PRO A 198 2.34 7.67 17.32
CA PRO A 198 1.99 9.01 16.93
C PRO A 198 0.47 9.21 17.07
N PRO A 199 -0.03 10.41 17.36
CA PRO A 199 -1.46 10.67 17.41
C PRO A 199 -2.09 10.32 16.06
N ILE A 200 -3.00 9.35 16.07
CA ILE A 200 -3.73 8.93 14.88
C ILE A 200 -4.92 9.87 14.72
N ASP A 201 -4.81 10.85 13.84
CA ASP A 201 -5.95 11.68 13.43
C ASP A 201 -6.71 10.92 12.33
N ILE A 202 -7.79 10.25 12.73
CA ILE A 202 -8.70 9.54 11.83
C ILE A 202 -9.74 10.58 11.34
N ARG A 203 -9.41 11.33 10.32
CA ARG A 203 -10.36 12.12 9.53
C ARG A 203 -10.40 11.64 8.10
#